data_ec8cdfcdc4653b3e26a867787c10d81d
#
_entry.id   ec8cdfcdc4653b3e26a867787c10d81d
#
_cell.length_a   1.000
_cell.length_b   1.000
_cell.length_c   1.000
_cell.angle_alpha   90.00
_cell.angle_beta   90.00
_cell.angle_gamma   90.00
#
_symmetry.space_group_name_H-M   'P 1'
#
loop_
_entity.id
_entity.type
_entity.pdbx_description
1 polymer ?
#
loop_
_entity_poly.entity_id
_entity_poly.type
_entity_poly.pdbx_seq_one_letter_code
_entity_poly.pdbx_strand_id
1 'polypeptide(L)'
;MLNGEQQAAIHQALICVQSTVTGMTFPRCDQEDLIELIDRVEEQLHSAHPNTGLMCTFLNSIARSLRAQPEAREACLTIEQAIETAGMPSTWQSGI
;
A
#
# COMPACT_ATOMS: atom_id res chain seq x y z
N MET A 1 -4.31 16.22 6.07
CA MET A 1 -4.11 16.30 4.62
C MET A 1 -2.67 15.92 4.26
N LEU A 2 -2.50 15.12 3.21
CA LEU A 2 -1.16 14.68 2.81
C LEU A 2 -0.43 15.80 2.08
N ASN A 3 0.86 16.00 2.42
CA ASN A 3 1.71 16.92 1.68
C ASN A 3 2.31 16.22 0.45
N GLY A 4 3.07 16.98 -0.38
CA GLY A 4 3.64 16.45 -1.60
C GLY A 4 4.62 15.30 -1.37
N GLU A 5 5.40 15.37 -0.29
CA GLU A 5 6.34 14.29 0.05
C GLU A 5 5.62 13.01 0.45
N GLN A 6 4.56 13.14 1.22
CA GLN A 6 3.76 11.99 1.65
C GLN A 6 3.07 11.33 0.46
N GLN A 7 2.51 12.13 -0.44
CA GLN A 7 1.89 11.61 -1.66
C GLN A 7 2.92 10.90 -2.55
N ALA A 8 4.10 11.49 -2.70
CA ALA A 8 5.15 10.89 -3.49
C ALA A 8 5.63 9.57 -2.89
N ALA A 9 5.76 9.50 -1.56
CA ALA A 9 6.17 8.29 -0.88
C ALA A 9 5.17 7.16 -1.11
N ILE A 10 3.88 7.45 -1.00
CA ILE A 10 2.82 6.47 -1.24
C ILE A 10 2.84 6.02 -2.70
N HIS A 11 2.95 6.95 -3.62
CA HIS A 11 2.99 6.64 -5.06
C HIS A 11 4.15 5.73 -5.40
N GLN A 12 5.35 6.03 -4.90
CA GLN A 12 6.53 5.21 -5.13
C GLN A 12 6.36 3.81 -4.53
N ALA A 13 5.77 3.73 -3.35
CA ALA A 13 5.51 2.44 -2.71
C ALA A 13 4.55 1.61 -3.55
N LEU A 14 3.50 2.22 -4.11
CA LEU A 14 2.54 1.53 -4.95
C LEU A 14 3.19 1.01 -6.23
N ILE A 15 4.08 1.78 -6.84
CA ILE A 15 4.82 1.35 -8.02
C ILE A 15 5.68 0.12 -7.68
N CYS A 16 6.37 0.16 -6.55
CA CYS A 16 7.19 -0.95 -6.08
C CYS A 16 6.35 -2.21 -5.87
N VAL A 17 5.20 -2.07 -5.20
CA VAL A 17 4.31 -3.20 -4.94
C VAL A 17 3.76 -3.77 -6.24
N GLN A 18 3.32 -2.93 -7.15
CA GLN A 18 2.77 -3.37 -8.43
C GLN A 18 3.81 -4.14 -9.24
N SER A 19 5.04 -3.65 -9.27
CA SER A 19 6.14 -4.33 -9.96
C SER A 19 6.42 -5.70 -9.32
N THR A 20 6.41 -5.77 -7.99
CA THR A 20 6.65 -7.01 -7.27
C THR A 20 5.53 -8.02 -7.52
N VAL A 21 4.28 -7.57 -7.43
CA VAL A 21 3.11 -8.46 -7.60
C VAL A 21 3.07 -9.03 -9.01
N THR A 22 3.35 -8.23 -10.03
CA THR A 22 3.34 -8.72 -11.41
C THR A 22 4.47 -9.69 -11.70
N GLY A 23 5.57 -9.62 -10.94
CA GLY A 23 6.71 -10.53 -11.11
C GLY A 23 6.65 -11.78 -10.24
N MET A 24 5.67 -11.90 -9.34
CA MET A 24 5.56 -13.00 -8.40
C MET A 24 4.51 -14.01 -8.82
N THR A 25 4.64 -15.24 -8.28
CA THR A 25 3.68 -16.30 -8.50
C THR A 25 2.62 -16.26 -7.40
N PHE A 26 1.78 -15.24 -7.42
CA PHE A 26 0.60 -15.19 -6.56
C PHE A 26 -0.54 -16.01 -7.16
N PRO A 27 -1.43 -16.56 -6.32
CA PRO A 27 -2.72 -17.01 -6.85
C PRO A 27 -3.38 -15.84 -7.58
N ARG A 28 -3.99 -16.12 -8.70
CA ARG A 28 -4.53 -15.09 -9.59
C ARG A 28 -5.51 -14.16 -8.89
N CYS A 29 -6.38 -14.70 -8.04
CA CYS A 29 -7.37 -13.90 -7.33
C CYS A 29 -6.70 -12.93 -6.34
N ASP A 30 -5.64 -13.37 -5.65
CA ASP A 30 -4.91 -12.50 -4.72
C ASP A 30 -4.20 -11.38 -5.47
N GLN A 31 -3.65 -11.70 -6.64
CA GLN A 31 -2.98 -10.72 -7.48
C GLN A 31 -3.96 -9.65 -7.97
N GLU A 32 -5.14 -10.06 -8.42
CA GLU A 32 -6.18 -9.16 -8.87
C GLU A 32 -6.67 -8.27 -7.73
N ASP A 33 -6.84 -8.83 -6.54
CA ASP A 33 -7.27 -8.07 -5.37
C ASP A 33 -6.24 -7.01 -4.99
N LEU A 34 -4.95 -7.36 -5.03
CA LEU A 34 -3.89 -6.41 -4.72
C LEU A 34 -3.85 -5.28 -5.74
N ILE A 35 -3.98 -5.60 -7.01
CA ILE A 35 -3.98 -4.59 -8.07
C ILE A 35 -5.17 -3.65 -7.90
N GLU A 36 -6.34 -4.18 -7.56
CA GLU A 36 -7.51 -3.37 -7.30
C GLU A 36 -7.30 -2.42 -6.12
N LEU A 37 -6.70 -2.90 -5.04
CA LEU A 37 -6.39 -2.06 -3.88
C LEU A 37 -5.42 -0.94 -4.27
N ILE A 38 -4.41 -1.26 -5.07
CA ILE A 38 -3.45 -0.28 -5.56
C ILE A 38 -4.17 0.80 -6.36
N ASP A 39 -5.05 0.38 -7.26
CA ASP A 39 -5.82 1.32 -8.09
C ASP A 39 -6.69 2.24 -7.24
N ARG A 40 -7.31 1.71 -6.18
CA ARG A 40 -8.12 2.51 -5.27
C ARG A 40 -7.32 3.58 -4.55
N VAL A 41 -6.11 3.23 -4.09
CA VAL A 41 -5.24 4.22 -3.44
C VAL A 41 -4.80 5.28 -4.44
N GLU A 42 -4.45 4.88 -5.66
CA GLU A 42 -4.05 5.81 -6.72
C GLU A 42 -5.18 6.80 -7.03
N GLU A 43 -6.42 6.31 -7.09
CA GLU A 43 -7.58 7.16 -7.28
C GLU A 43 -7.67 8.25 -6.23
N GLN A 44 -7.47 7.87 -4.96
CA GLN A 44 -7.50 8.83 -3.86
C GLN A 44 -6.37 9.84 -3.97
N LEU A 45 -5.17 9.39 -4.36
CA LEU A 45 -4.02 10.28 -4.52
C LEU A 45 -4.28 11.36 -5.58
N HIS A 46 -5.02 11.02 -6.62
CA HIS A 46 -5.33 11.96 -7.70
C HIS A 46 -6.60 12.75 -7.47
N SER A 47 -7.30 12.49 -6.38
CA SER A 47 -8.51 13.20 -6.02
C SER A 47 -8.19 14.59 -5.51
N ALA A 48 -9.11 15.55 -5.71
CA ALA A 48 -8.98 16.88 -5.15
C ALA A 48 -9.04 16.87 -3.62
N HIS A 49 -9.74 15.89 -3.05
CA HIS A 49 -9.88 15.73 -1.60
C HIS A 49 -9.65 14.27 -1.21
N PRO A 50 -8.36 13.84 -1.12
CA PRO A 50 -8.06 12.46 -0.79
C PRO A 50 -8.63 12.07 0.58
N ASN A 51 -9.27 10.91 0.64
CA ASN A 51 -9.75 10.36 1.89
C ASN A 51 -8.64 9.55 2.55
N THR A 52 -7.95 10.16 3.50
CA THR A 52 -6.80 9.53 4.14
C THR A 52 -7.18 8.29 4.95
N GLY A 53 -8.38 8.28 5.54
CA GLY A 53 -8.86 7.10 6.26
C GLY A 53 -9.04 5.91 5.35
N LEU A 54 -9.62 6.13 4.17
CA LEU A 54 -9.80 5.08 3.16
C LEU A 54 -8.46 4.60 2.62
N MET A 55 -7.56 5.53 2.34
CA MET A 55 -6.21 5.20 1.89
C MET A 55 -5.48 4.36 2.92
N CYS A 56 -5.61 4.73 4.20
CA CYS A 56 -4.99 3.98 5.29
C CYS A 56 -5.51 2.55 5.31
N THR A 57 -6.82 2.36 5.18
CA THR A 57 -7.44 1.03 5.14
C THR A 57 -6.88 0.19 3.99
N PHE A 58 -6.81 0.77 2.80
CA PHE A 58 -6.30 0.06 1.63
C PHE A 58 -4.82 -0.27 1.76
N LEU A 59 -4.01 0.69 2.21
CA LEU A 59 -2.57 0.49 2.38
C LEU A 59 -2.28 -0.59 3.41
N ASN A 60 -3.01 -0.61 4.53
CA ASN A 60 -2.86 -1.65 5.53
C ASN A 60 -3.28 -3.02 5.00
N SER A 61 -4.32 -3.08 4.16
CA SER A 61 -4.73 -4.32 3.52
C SER A 61 -3.67 -4.85 2.58
N ILE A 62 -3.05 -3.96 1.80
CA ILE A 62 -1.94 -4.32 0.91
C ILE A 62 -0.77 -4.85 1.72
N ALA A 63 -0.38 -4.16 2.78
CA ALA A 63 0.73 -4.57 3.63
C ALA A 63 0.48 -5.95 4.26
N ARG A 64 -0.75 -6.19 4.70
CA ARG A 64 -1.12 -7.48 5.30
C ARG A 64 -0.99 -8.62 4.30
N SER A 65 -1.47 -8.39 3.08
CA SER A 65 -1.37 -9.39 2.01
C SER A 65 0.08 -9.69 1.65
N LEU A 66 0.91 -8.65 1.56
CA LEU A 66 2.33 -8.80 1.24
C LEU A 66 3.10 -9.48 2.36
N ARG A 67 2.72 -9.22 3.62
CA ARG A 67 3.39 -9.82 4.77
C ARG A 67 3.27 -11.33 4.78
N ALA A 68 2.17 -11.86 4.25
CA ALA A 68 1.96 -13.29 4.15
C ALA A 68 2.87 -13.96 3.12
N GLN A 69 3.53 -13.16 2.27
CA GLN A 69 4.39 -13.67 1.19
C GLN A 69 5.83 -13.30 1.46
N PRO A 70 6.69 -14.28 1.79
CA PRO A 70 8.12 -14.00 2.07
C PRO A 70 8.83 -13.30 0.91
N GLU A 71 8.44 -13.61 -0.32
CA GLU A 71 9.05 -13.02 -1.52
C GLU A 71 8.74 -11.54 -1.68
N ALA A 72 7.67 -11.05 -1.03
CA ALA A 72 7.24 -9.67 -1.13
C ALA A 72 7.72 -8.83 0.06
N ARG A 73 8.70 -9.29 0.80
CA ARG A 73 9.18 -8.62 2.00
C ARG A 73 9.58 -7.17 1.75
N GLU A 74 10.34 -6.91 0.69
CA GLU A 74 10.80 -5.57 0.37
C GLU A 74 9.64 -4.65 0.03
N ALA A 75 8.69 -5.14 -0.76
CA ALA A 75 7.50 -4.37 -1.09
C ALA A 75 6.67 -4.07 0.15
N CYS A 76 6.54 -5.05 1.04
CA CYS A 76 5.85 -4.87 2.32
C CYS A 76 6.50 -3.77 3.15
N LEU A 77 7.83 -3.80 3.28
CA LEU A 77 8.57 -2.78 4.02
C LEU A 77 8.38 -1.40 3.40
N THR A 78 8.37 -1.32 2.07
CA THR A 78 8.18 -0.05 1.37
C THR A 78 6.80 0.54 1.68
N ILE A 79 5.76 -0.29 1.69
CA ILE A 79 4.40 0.14 2.03
C ILE A 79 4.34 0.56 3.50
N GLU A 80 4.96 -0.20 4.40
CA GLU A 80 4.98 0.15 5.82
C GLU A 80 5.66 1.50 6.04
N GLN A 81 6.76 1.77 5.36
CA GLN A 81 7.45 3.04 5.44
C GLN A 81 6.59 4.18 4.90
N ALA A 82 5.85 3.94 3.81
CA ALA A 82 4.96 4.94 3.25
C ALA A 82 3.83 5.29 4.21
N ILE A 83 3.25 4.30 4.87
CA ILE A 83 2.20 4.51 5.87
C ILE A 83 2.75 5.34 7.02
N GLU A 84 3.95 5.02 7.49
CA GLU A 84 4.60 5.73 8.58
C GLU A 84 4.91 7.17 8.18
N THR A 85 5.47 7.38 7.00
CA THR A 85 5.78 8.71 6.46
C THR A 85 4.53 9.57 6.36
N ALA A 86 3.40 8.96 5.99
CA ALA A 86 2.13 9.65 5.88
C ALA A 86 1.46 9.91 7.24
N GLY A 87 2.04 9.40 8.32
CA GLY A 87 1.47 9.57 9.65
C GLY A 87 0.21 8.76 9.90
N MET A 88 -0.01 7.72 9.11
CA MET A 88 -1.19 6.86 9.23
C MET A 88 -0.97 5.76 10.26
N PRO A 89 -2.02 5.36 11.00
CA PRO A 89 -1.91 4.22 11.91
C PRO A 89 -1.71 2.93 11.13
N SER A 90 -0.92 2.02 11.68
CA SER A 90 -0.66 0.73 11.03
C SER A 90 -1.17 -0.41 11.90
N THR A 91 -1.77 -1.41 11.25
CA THR A 91 -2.40 -2.51 11.96
C THR A 91 -1.40 -3.47 12.60
N TRP A 92 -0.19 -3.56 12.07
CA TRP A 92 0.82 -4.45 12.64
C TRP A 92 1.42 -3.93 13.94
N GLN A 93 1.19 -2.67 14.26
CA GLN A 93 1.65 -2.10 15.53
C GLN A 93 0.60 -2.18 16.62
N SER A 94 -0.63 -2.42 16.26
CA SER A 94 -1.74 -2.33 17.20
C SER A 94 -1.88 -3.54 18.11
N GLY A 95 -1.18 -4.61 17.86
CA GLY A 95 -1.23 -5.81 18.67
C GLY A 95 -0.15 -5.91 19.74
N ILE A 96 0.64 -4.87 19.89
CA ILE A 96 1.78 -4.91 20.80
C ILE A 96 1.43 -4.39 22.17
#